data_ef5a8bf74fa38063b889a64f8e94f6bf
#
_entry.id   ef5a8bf74fa38063b889a64f8e94f6bf
#
_cell.length_a   1.000
_cell.length_b   1.000
_cell.length_c   1.000
_cell.angle_alpha   90.00
_cell.angle_beta   90.00
_cell.angle_gamma   90.00
#
_symmetry.space_group_name_H-M   'P 1'
#
loop_
_entity.id
_entity.type
_entity.pdbx_description
1 polymer ?
#
loop_
_entity_poly.entity_id
_entity_poly.type
_entity_poly.pdbx_seq_one_letter_code
_entity_poly.pdbx_strand_id
1 'polypeptide(L)'
;MKKEVLIKTAFITLGQLLKEESVVDSGGQAKWYLREHSVSVNNEPDDRRGRKLYPGDSVDVPDVGLFFIRQNQSADSTEKDA
;
A
#
# COMPACT_ATOMS: atom_id res chain seq x y z
N MET A 1 9.45 7.60 -8.12
CA MET A 1 8.71 6.69 -8.96
C MET A 1 7.32 6.48 -8.39
N LYS A 2 6.31 6.35 -9.24
CA LYS A 2 4.93 6.19 -8.78
C LYS A 2 4.36 4.89 -9.27
N LYS A 3 3.54 4.27 -8.46
CA LYS A 3 2.92 3.01 -8.84
C LYS A 3 1.54 2.93 -8.24
N GLU A 4 0.58 2.43 -9.02
CA GLU A 4 -0.76 2.19 -8.50
C GLU A 4 -0.84 0.77 -7.99
N VAL A 5 -1.43 0.59 -6.83
CA VAL A 5 -1.59 -0.71 -6.23
C VAL A 5 -3.08 -1.02 -6.21
N LEU A 6 -3.48 -1.98 -7.02
CA LEU A 6 -4.89 -2.33 -7.14
C LEU A 6 -5.24 -3.40 -6.12
N ILE A 7 -6.26 -3.15 -5.33
CA ILE A 7 -6.67 -4.10 -4.31
C ILE A 7 -8.08 -4.57 -4.59
N LYS A 8 -8.36 -5.81 -4.20
CA LYS A 8 -9.67 -6.39 -4.41
C LYS A 8 -10.52 -6.35 -3.15
N THR A 9 -9.91 -6.07 -2.04
CA THR A 9 -10.59 -6.02 -0.77
C THR A 9 -10.88 -4.57 -0.40
N ALA A 10 -11.59 -4.37 0.68
CA ALA A 10 -11.93 -3.01 1.11
C ALA A 10 -10.69 -2.22 1.50
N PHE A 11 -9.67 -2.88 2.00
CA PHE A 11 -8.42 -2.24 2.37
C PHE A 11 -7.32 -3.29 2.43
N ILE A 12 -6.07 -2.84 2.51
CA ILE A 12 -4.96 -3.71 2.83
C ILE A 12 -4.18 -3.02 3.94
N THR A 13 -3.31 -3.75 4.62
CA THR A 13 -2.49 -3.12 5.65
C THR A 13 -1.17 -2.65 5.06
N LEU A 14 -0.51 -1.74 5.75
CA LEU A 14 0.77 -1.22 5.31
C LEU A 14 1.79 -2.36 5.18
N GLY A 15 1.79 -3.29 6.14
CA GLY A 15 2.69 -4.44 6.04
C GLY A 15 2.42 -5.30 4.83
N GLN A 16 1.13 -5.48 4.48
CA GLN A 16 0.79 -6.24 3.30
C GLN A 16 1.27 -5.55 2.03
N LEU A 17 1.16 -4.24 1.98
CA LEU A 17 1.65 -3.49 0.82
C LEU A 17 3.14 -3.71 0.64
N LEU A 18 3.90 -3.58 1.71
CA LEU A 18 5.35 -3.74 1.63
C LEU A 18 5.72 -5.14 1.19
N LYS A 19 4.97 -6.14 1.64
CA LYS A 19 5.24 -7.51 1.27
C LYS A 19 4.87 -7.76 -0.19
N GLU A 20 3.71 -7.27 -0.62
CA GLU A 20 3.27 -7.50 -1.98
C GLU A 20 4.12 -6.79 -3.01
N GLU A 21 4.69 -5.66 -2.63
CA GLU A 21 5.56 -4.92 -3.54
C GLU A 21 7.02 -5.35 -3.40
N SER A 22 7.24 -6.42 -2.67
CA SER A 22 8.58 -7.00 -2.51
C SER A 22 9.58 -6.08 -1.82
N VAL A 23 9.09 -5.14 -1.06
CA VAL A 23 9.96 -4.29 -0.26
C VAL A 23 10.49 -5.10 0.90
N VAL A 24 9.66 -6.02 1.41
CA VAL A 24 10.08 -6.94 2.46
C VAL A 24 9.59 -8.33 2.07
N ASP A 25 10.16 -9.35 2.70
CA ASP A 25 9.82 -10.73 2.38
C ASP A 25 8.71 -11.29 3.28
N SER A 26 8.50 -10.72 4.42
CA SER A 26 7.52 -11.24 5.34
C SER A 26 6.96 -10.15 6.22
N GLY A 27 5.87 -10.47 6.93
CA GLY A 27 5.29 -9.50 7.85
C GLY A 27 6.23 -9.14 8.99
N GLY A 28 7.07 -10.09 9.42
CA GLY A 28 8.03 -9.79 10.45
C GLY A 28 9.06 -8.77 10.00
N GLN A 29 9.48 -8.88 8.73
CA GLN A 29 10.43 -7.92 8.20
C GLN A 29 9.79 -6.56 8.03
N ALA A 30 8.49 -6.50 7.77
CA ALA A 30 7.82 -5.22 7.62
C ALA A 30 7.93 -4.40 8.90
N LYS A 31 7.84 -5.06 10.05
CA LYS A 31 7.95 -4.36 11.31
C LYS A 31 9.32 -3.69 11.43
N TRP A 32 10.39 -4.43 11.11
CA TRP A 32 11.72 -3.86 11.21
C TRP A 32 11.96 -2.78 10.15
N TYR A 33 11.46 -3.01 8.95
CA TYR A 33 11.62 -2.02 7.89
C TYR A 33 10.99 -0.70 8.30
N LEU A 34 9.79 -0.74 8.87
CA LEU A 34 9.10 0.48 9.25
C LEU A 34 9.78 1.19 10.42
N ARG A 35 10.53 0.46 11.21
CA ARG A 35 11.29 1.09 12.30
C ARG A 35 12.53 1.79 11.78
N GLU A 36 13.10 1.30 10.71
CA GLU A 36 14.34 1.86 10.18
C GLU A 36 14.13 2.85 9.07
N HIS A 37 12.99 2.84 8.42
CA HIS A 37 12.73 3.71 7.28
C HIS A 37 11.46 4.51 7.54
N SER A 38 11.50 5.80 7.25
CA SER A 38 10.34 6.65 7.46
C SER A 38 9.37 6.52 6.30
N VAL A 39 8.37 5.69 6.48
CA VAL A 39 7.32 5.54 5.49
C VAL A 39 6.19 6.48 5.87
N SER A 40 5.62 7.16 4.89
CA SER A 40 4.54 8.10 5.14
C SER A 40 3.26 7.65 4.45
N VAL A 41 2.14 7.80 5.14
CA VAL A 41 0.84 7.52 4.58
C VAL A 41 0.10 8.84 4.51
N ASN A 42 -0.29 9.24 3.31
CA ASN A 42 -0.94 10.53 3.09
C ASN A 42 -0.12 11.68 3.66
N ASN A 43 1.19 11.61 3.46
CA ASN A 43 2.16 12.61 3.90
C ASN A 43 2.38 12.67 5.41
N GLU A 44 1.95 11.66 6.14
CA GLU A 44 2.19 11.59 7.57
C GLU A 44 2.99 10.34 7.89
N PRO A 45 4.05 10.46 8.67
CA PRO A 45 4.86 9.28 9.00
C PRO A 45 4.04 8.25 9.75
N ASP A 46 4.22 6.99 9.41
CA ASP A 46 3.49 5.94 10.08
C ASP A 46 4.38 4.70 10.10
N ASP A 47 4.56 4.11 11.26
CA ASP A 47 5.40 2.93 11.38
C ASP A 47 4.61 1.71 11.80
N ARG A 48 3.29 1.76 11.67
CA ARG A 48 2.46 0.63 12.07
C ARG A 48 2.19 -0.27 10.89
N ARG A 49 2.66 -1.49 10.95
CA ARG A 49 2.43 -2.42 9.84
C ARG A 49 0.97 -2.78 9.70
N GLY A 50 0.19 -2.60 10.76
CA GLY A 50 -1.24 -2.87 10.71
C GLY A 50 -2.08 -1.70 10.25
N ARG A 51 -1.46 -0.58 9.86
CA ARG A 51 -2.20 0.57 9.36
C ARG A 51 -3.03 0.17 8.15
N LYS A 52 -4.32 0.44 8.20
CA LYS A 52 -5.20 0.10 7.08
C LYS A 52 -5.08 1.15 5.99
N LEU A 53 -4.98 0.69 4.77
CA LEU A 53 -4.85 1.55 3.60
C LEU A 53 -6.07 1.32 2.73
N TYR A 54 -6.76 2.41 2.41
CA TYR A 54 -7.98 2.36 1.63
C TYR A 54 -7.76 2.95 0.25
N PRO A 55 -8.61 2.66 -0.70
CA PRO A 55 -8.48 3.28 -2.03
C PRO A 55 -8.49 4.80 -1.87
N GLY A 56 -7.55 5.45 -2.52
CA GLY A 56 -7.36 6.89 -2.40
C GLY A 56 -6.21 7.27 -1.50
N ASP A 57 -5.70 6.32 -0.71
CA ASP A 57 -4.57 6.61 0.15
C ASP A 57 -3.27 6.54 -0.64
N SER A 58 -2.28 7.30 -0.21
CA SER A 58 -0.96 7.23 -0.83
C SER A 58 0.06 6.85 0.22
N VAL A 59 1.09 6.13 -0.21
CA VAL A 59 2.15 5.67 0.69
C VAL A 59 3.49 6.02 0.06
N ASP A 60 4.30 6.77 0.78
CA ASP A 60 5.62 7.16 0.31
C ASP A 60 6.65 6.28 1.00
N VAL A 61 7.32 5.45 0.23
CA VAL A 61 8.38 4.58 0.73
C VAL A 61 9.69 5.15 0.20
N PRO A 62 10.45 5.84 1.02
CA PRO A 62 11.59 6.64 0.54
C PRO A 62 12.56 5.94 -0.38
N ASP A 63 12.84 4.68 -0.12
CA ASP A 63 13.83 3.99 -0.94
C ASP A 63 13.24 3.36 -2.19
N VAL A 64 11.94 3.39 -2.34
CA VAL A 64 11.27 2.67 -3.40
C VAL A 64 10.45 3.58 -4.29
N GLY A 65 9.64 4.41 -3.70
CA GLY A 65 8.79 5.30 -4.47
C GLY A 65 7.46 5.54 -3.82
N LEU A 66 6.55 6.08 -4.59
CA LEU A 66 5.23 6.47 -4.11
C LEU A 66 4.19 5.49 -4.63
N PHE A 67 3.38 4.97 -3.75
CA PHE A 67 2.33 4.03 -4.11
C PHE A 67 0.98 4.65 -3.88
N PHE A 68 0.07 4.46 -4.83
CA PHE A 68 -1.31 4.92 -4.70
C PHE A 68 -2.22 3.71 -4.62
N ILE A 69 -3.04 3.65 -3.58
CA ILE A 69 -3.96 2.53 -3.40
C ILE A 69 -5.23 2.79 -4.22
N ARG A 70 -5.59 1.85 -5.06
CA ARG A 70 -6.76 1.97 -5.90
C ARG A 70 -7.60 0.70 -5.81
N GLN A 71 -8.90 0.86 -5.90
CA GLN A 71 -9.78 -0.30 -5.92
C GLN A 71 -9.67 -0.96 -7.30
N ASN A 72 -9.58 -2.28 -7.31
CA ASN A 72 -9.55 -3.00 -8.58
C ASN A 72 -10.96 -2.92 -9.17
N GLN A 73 -11.06 -2.18 -10.29
CA GLN A 73 -12.35 -1.94 -10.89
C GLN A 73 -12.69 -2.86 -12.02
N SER A 74 -11.83 -3.78 -12.32
CA SER A 74 -12.05 -4.59 -13.51
C SER A 74 -13.36 -5.33 -13.48
N ALA A 75 -13.77 -5.78 -12.34
CA ALA A 75 -15.01 -6.50 -12.26
C ALA A 75 -16.20 -5.59 -12.41
N ASP A 76 -16.06 -4.36 -11.93
CA ASP A 76 -17.12 -3.45 -12.01
C ASP A 76 -17.25 -2.86 -13.34
N SER A 77 -16.16 -2.55 -13.91
CA SER A 77 -16.20 -1.79 -15.11
C SER A 77 -16.95 -2.50 -16.17
N THR A 78 -17.00 -3.78 -16.07
CA THR A 78 -17.66 -4.36 -17.09
C THR A 78 -19.06 -4.09 -17.04
N GLU A 79 -19.53 -4.00 -15.98
CA GLU A 79 -20.81 -3.81 -15.97
C GLU A 79 -21.23 -2.60 -16.25
N LYS A 80 -20.65 -1.81 -15.96
CA LYS A 80 -21.14 -0.67 -16.15
C LYS A 80 -21.29 -0.39 -17.36
N ASP A 81 -20.85 -0.74 -17.76
CA ASP A 81 -20.95 -0.39 -18.82
C ASP A 81 -21.84 -0.68 -19.44
N ALA A 82 -22.15 -1.17 -18.93
CA ALA A 82 -22.94 -1.43 -19.68
C ALA A 82 -23.72 -0.71 -20.03
#